data_c335afee5575da702c02520c351e580e
#
_entry.id   c335afee5575da702c02520c351e580e
#
_cell.length_a   1.000
_cell.length_b   1.000
_cell.length_c   1.000
_cell.angle_alpha   90.00
_cell.angle_beta   90.00
_cell.angle_gamma   90.00
#
_symmetry.space_group_name_H-M   'P 1'
#
loop_
_entity.id
_entity.type
_entity.pdbx_description
1 polymer ?
#
loop_
_entity_poly.entity_id
_entity_poly.type
_entity_poly.pdbx_seq_one_letter_code
_entity_poly.pdbx_strand_id
1 'polypeptide(L)'
;MKKLSLILLAALLALTLVACDRTPAGTTNPASIVLTFNGNQLSTSVQDTGIVVEGGAFVITRGGSYELKGDLSGGQIKVAVPKTEQVELIFNNFTASSNTSAPLYIESADKCVIFLAAGSVNTLTDATLYQYANPADDKPNACIYSSDDLTIKGTGTLNVNGNYNNGIGCKNDLRIKDCTLNVTGVNNIIKGNDSVEIENATVKLSGGEDAIKSDTADRTDKGYILISSGAKVEINCLDDAIQATMSITVEAGCTVTGNCGGDTLNCPGTINADEAAMQITSATQP
;
A
#
# COMPACT_ATOMS: atom_id res chain seq x y z
N MET A 1 46.28 -71.12 -38.08
CA MET A 1 46.34 -69.92 -37.24
C MET A 1 45.00 -69.22 -37.38
N LYS A 2 44.04 -69.43 -36.42
CA LYS A 2 42.67 -68.88 -36.44
C LYS A 2 42.65 -67.65 -35.61
N LYS A 3 42.28 -66.52 -36.22
CA LYS A 3 42.07 -65.25 -35.51
C LYS A 3 40.73 -65.31 -34.82
N LEU A 4 40.71 -65.12 -33.50
CA LEU A 4 39.51 -65.01 -32.67
C LEU A 4 39.12 -63.58 -32.63
N SER A 5 37.95 -63.19 -33.20
CA SER A 5 37.40 -61.89 -33.12
C SER A 5 36.54 -61.74 -31.80
N LEU A 6 36.96 -60.91 -30.93
CA LEU A 6 36.25 -60.62 -29.70
C LEU A 6 35.18 -59.50 -30.00
N ILE A 7 33.92 -59.89 -29.97
CA ILE A 7 32.82 -58.96 -30.11
C ILE A 7 32.50 -58.38 -28.70
N LEU A 8 32.81 -57.09 -28.50
CA LEU A 8 32.48 -56.33 -27.27
C LEU A 8 31.03 -55.88 -27.37
N LEU A 9 30.14 -56.51 -26.59
CA LEU A 9 28.74 -56.13 -26.48
C LEU A 9 28.64 -54.97 -25.45
N ALA A 10 28.51 -53.75 -25.93
CA ALA A 10 28.25 -52.60 -25.08
C ALA A 10 26.77 -52.59 -24.68
N ALA A 11 26.48 -52.95 -23.42
CA ALA A 11 25.16 -52.80 -22.85
C ALA A 11 24.93 -51.31 -22.51
N LEU A 12 24.08 -50.63 -23.29
CA LEU A 12 23.63 -49.26 -23.05
C LEU A 12 22.60 -49.29 -21.92
N LEU A 13 23.03 -48.97 -20.70
CA LEU A 13 22.14 -48.80 -19.55
C LEU A 13 21.43 -47.47 -19.70
N ALA A 14 20.19 -47.48 -20.20
CA ALA A 14 19.34 -46.30 -20.22
C ALA A 14 18.91 -45.95 -18.79
N LEU A 15 19.60 -44.97 -18.18
CA LEU A 15 19.21 -44.39 -16.92
C LEU A 15 18.01 -43.47 -17.16
N THR A 16 16.80 -43.96 -16.93
CA THR A 16 15.60 -43.10 -16.92
C THR A 16 15.68 -42.21 -15.68
N LEU A 17 16.09 -40.94 -15.87
CA LEU A 17 15.89 -39.89 -14.89
C LEU A 17 14.38 -39.69 -14.73
N VAL A 18 13.79 -40.27 -13.70
CA VAL A 18 12.49 -39.84 -13.21
C VAL A 18 12.72 -38.43 -12.65
N ALA A 19 12.42 -37.43 -13.46
CA ALA A 19 12.28 -36.08 -12.97
C ALA A 19 11.15 -36.08 -11.91
N CYS A 20 11.55 -36.10 -10.66
CA CYS A 20 10.60 -35.80 -9.56
C CYS A 20 10.17 -34.37 -9.76
N ASP A 21 9.03 -34.17 -10.38
CA ASP A 21 8.36 -32.89 -10.47
C ASP A 21 7.98 -32.50 -9.04
N ARG A 22 8.90 -31.83 -8.33
CA ARG A 22 8.61 -31.13 -7.10
C ARG A 22 7.87 -29.88 -7.54
N THR A 23 6.57 -29.98 -7.79
CA THR A 23 5.67 -28.87 -7.57
C THR A 23 5.97 -28.36 -6.15
N PRO A 24 6.39 -27.10 -5.99
CA PRO A 24 6.51 -26.54 -4.64
C PRO A 24 5.13 -26.74 -4.00
N ALA A 25 5.11 -27.38 -2.84
CA ALA A 25 3.91 -27.49 -2.04
C ALA A 25 3.30 -26.08 -1.98
N GLY A 26 2.13 -25.92 -2.61
CA GLY A 26 1.44 -24.65 -2.59
C GLY A 26 1.33 -24.28 -1.11
N THR A 27 1.92 -23.19 -0.73
CA THR A 27 1.62 -22.53 0.52
C THR A 27 0.13 -22.25 0.44
N THR A 28 -0.68 -23.11 1.07
CA THR A 28 -2.09 -22.82 1.32
C THR A 28 -2.05 -21.61 2.23
N ASN A 29 -2.24 -20.42 1.65
CA ASN A 29 -2.52 -19.24 2.42
C ASN A 29 -3.69 -19.62 3.34
N PRO A 30 -3.58 -19.50 4.68
CA PRO A 30 -4.69 -19.84 5.55
C PRO A 30 -5.92 -19.10 5.04
N ALA A 31 -7.05 -19.80 4.95
CA ALA A 31 -8.28 -19.20 4.41
C ALA A 31 -8.56 -17.88 5.15
N SER A 32 -8.80 -16.82 4.40
CA SER A 32 -9.06 -15.51 4.98
C SER A 32 -10.33 -15.53 5.83
N ILE A 33 -10.30 -14.83 6.96
CA ILE A 33 -11.48 -14.59 7.78
C ILE A 33 -12.32 -13.53 7.08
N VAL A 34 -13.54 -13.89 6.67
CA VAL A 34 -14.43 -12.94 5.98
C VAL A 34 -15.18 -12.09 6.99
N LEU A 35 -15.05 -10.78 6.84
CA LEU A 35 -15.70 -9.74 7.62
C LEU A 35 -16.69 -8.99 6.72
N THR A 36 -17.97 -9.14 6.97
CA THR A 36 -19.02 -8.46 6.20
C THR A 36 -19.69 -7.40 7.06
N PHE A 37 -19.59 -6.14 6.61
CA PHE A 37 -20.15 -4.98 7.28
C PHE A 37 -21.48 -4.57 6.66
N ASN A 38 -22.44 -4.19 7.54
CA ASN A 38 -23.69 -3.55 7.19
C ASN A 38 -23.96 -2.44 8.21
N GLY A 39 -23.58 -1.21 7.88
CA GLY A 39 -23.47 -0.12 8.85
C GLY A 39 -22.44 -0.49 9.93
N ASN A 40 -22.82 -0.36 11.20
CA ASN A 40 -21.97 -0.72 12.34
C ASN A 40 -22.14 -2.19 12.81
N GLN A 41 -22.74 -3.03 11.98
CA GLN A 41 -22.89 -4.44 12.29
C GLN A 41 -21.86 -5.27 11.54
N LEU A 42 -21.17 -6.16 12.25
CA LEU A 42 -20.19 -7.09 11.71
C LEU A 42 -20.76 -8.51 11.72
N SER A 43 -20.70 -9.16 10.57
CA SER A 43 -20.90 -10.61 10.42
C SER A 43 -19.58 -11.25 10.01
N THR A 44 -19.26 -12.41 10.57
CA THR A 44 -17.98 -13.10 10.35
C THR A 44 -18.18 -14.52 9.85
N SER A 45 -17.21 -15.01 9.05
CA SER A 45 -17.23 -16.39 8.55
C SER A 45 -16.91 -17.45 9.61
N VAL A 46 -16.30 -17.04 10.72
CA VAL A 46 -15.89 -17.90 11.85
C VAL A 46 -16.18 -17.21 13.18
N GLN A 47 -16.25 -17.97 14.27
CA GLN A 47 -16.56 -17.42 15.62
C GLN A 47 -15.34 -16.74 16.25
N ASP A 48 -14.17 -17.38 16.20
CA ASP A 48 -12.92 -16.80 16.73
C ASP A 48 -12.16 -16.05 15.63
N THR A 49 -12.44 -14.77 15.51
CA THR A 49 -11.87 -13.89 14.47
C THR A 49 -10.61 -13.18 14.92
N GLY A 50 -10.32 -13.10 16.21
CA GLY A 50 -9.31 -12.18 16.75
C GLY A 50 -9.74 -10.71 16.61
N ILE A 51 -11.04 -10.44 16.56
CA ILE A 51 -11.60 -9.08 16.50
C ILE A 51 -12.29 -8.75 17.81
N VAL A 52 -11.97 -7.58 18.35
CA VAL A 52 -12.59 -7.00 19.53
C VAL A 52 -13.25 -5.68 19.13
N VAL A 53 -14.39 -5.35 19.73
CA VAL A 53 -15.05 -4.05 19.52
C VAL A 53 -14.75 -3.16 20.71
N GLU A 54 -14.03 -2.06 20.47
CA GLU A 54 -13.60 -1.11 21.51
C GLU A 54 -13.86 0.33 21.03
N GLY A 55 -14.60 1.12 21.81
CA GLY A 55 -14.82 2.54 21.51
C GLY A 55 -15.44 2.81 20.14
N GLY A 56 -16.19 1.88 19.58
CA GLY A 56 -16.75 1.97 18.22
C GLY A 56 -15.81 1.53 17.09
N ALA A 57 -14.60 1.08 17.41
CA ALA A 57 -13.67 0.50 16.47
C ALA A 57 -13.74 -1.04 16.48
N PHE A 58 -13.57 -1.65 15.32
CA PHE A 58 -13.33 -3.08 15.14
C PHE A 58 -11.83 -3.32 15.14
N VAL A 59 -11.31 -3.82 16.26
CA VAL A 59 -9.87 -3.98 16.50
C VAL A 59 -9.44 -5.40 16.13
N ILE A 60 -8.57 -5.52 15.12
CA ILE A 60 -7.90 -6.77 14.76
C ILE A 60 -6.70 -6.93 15.70
N THR A 61 -6.70 -8.00 16.51
CA THR A 61 -5.71 -8.25 17.57
C THR A 61 -4.79 -9.43 17.28
N ARG A 62 -4.96 -10.09 16.14
CA ARG A 62 -4.17 -11.25 15.72
C ARG A 62 -3.78 -11.13 14.26
N GLY A 63 -2.54 -11.47 13.93
CA GLY A 63 -2.06 -11.55 12.54
C GLY A 63 -2.83 -12.56 11.71
N GLY A 64 -2.83 -12.35 10.40
CA GLY A 64 -3.55 -13.20 9.45
C GLY A 64 -4.14 -12.44 8.29
N SER A 65 -5.00 -13.12 7.52
CA SER A 65 -5.66 -12.56 6.35
C SER A 65 -7.15 -12.36 6.63
N TYR A 66 -7.64 -11.15 6.37
CA TYR A 66 -9.02 -10.71 6.63
C TYR A 66 -9.63 -10.14 5.35
N GLU A 67 -10.70 -10.74 4.86
CA GLU A 67 -11.44 -10.23 3.71
C GLU A 67 -12.58 -9.32 4.19
N LEU A 68 -12.51 -8.03 3.84
CA LEU A 68 -13.47 -7.00 4.22
C LEU A 68 -14.43 -6.75 3.06
N LYS A 69 -15.73 -6.80 3.36
CA LYS A 69 -16.83 -6.59 2.39
C LYS A 69 -17.93 -5.71 2.99
N GLY A 70 -18.70 -5.09 2.10
CA GLY A 70 -19.88 -4.31 2.47
C GLY A 70 -19.54 -2.92 2.94
N ASP A 71 -20.37 -2.35 3.80
CA ASP A 71 -20.31 -0.94 4.18
C ASP A 71 -20.20 -0.78 5.70
N LEU A 72 -19.09 -0.20 6.14
CA LEU A 72 -18.86 0.25 7.52
C LEU A 72 -19.14 1.75 7.61
N SER A 73 -20.28 2.12 8.20
CA SER A 73 -20.72 3.51 8.31
C SER A 73 -20.44 4.10 9.69
N GLY A 74 -19.60 5.14 9.73
CA GLY A 74 -19.29 5.89 10.95
C GLY A 74 -18.36 5.18 11.93
N GLY A 75 -17.70 4.07 11.51
CA GLY A 75 -16.83 3.25 12.33
C GLY A 75 -15.34 3.37 11.98
N GLN A 76 -14.54 2.49 12.58
CA GLN A 76 -13.11 2.37 12.33
C GLN A 76 -12.69 0.90 12.31
N ILE A 77 -11.84 0.52 11.37
CA ILE A 77 -11.02 -0.68 11.46
C ILE A 77 -9.68 -0.28 12.07
N LYS A 78 -9.32 -0.94 13.17
CA LYS A 78 -8.04 -0.74 13.84
C LYS A 78 -7.24 -2.04 13.80
N VAL A 79 -5.98 -1.99 13.40
CA VAL A 79 -5.05 -3.12 13.48
C VAL A 79 -4.11 -2.86 14.65
N ALA A 80 -4.14 -3.74 15.65
CA ALA A 80 -3.32 -3.68 16.85
C ALA A 80 -2.79 -5.07 17.19
N VAL A 81 -1.84 -5.55 16.39
CA VAL A 81 -1.22 -6.87 16.55
C VAL A 81 0.22 -6.72 17.04
N PRO A 82 0.83 -7.78 17.61
CA PRO A 82 2.25 -7.77 17.92
C PRO A 82 3.11 -7.39 16.73
N LYS A 83 4.20 -6.63 16.95
CA LYS A 83 5.15 -6.22 15.90
C LYS A 83 5.97 -7.38 15.29
N THR A 84 5.63 -8.61 15.59
CA THR A 84 6.13 -9.83 14.97
C THR A 84 5.09 -10.50 14.05
N GLU A 85 3.89 -9.93 13.96
CA GLU A 85 2.78 -10.47 13.19
C GLU A 85 2.42 -9.57 12.02
N GLN A 86 2.06 -10.18 10.90
CA GLN A 86 1.63 -9.49 9.69
C GLN A 86 0.13 -9.60 9.53
N VAL A 87 -0.48 -8.56 8.96
CA VAL A 87 -1.90 -8.51 8.64
C VAL A 87 -2.09 -8.24 7.16
N GLU A 88 -2.91 -9.06 6.50
CA GLU A 88 -3.41 -8.80 5.15
C GLU A 88 -4.90 -8.46 5.20
N LEU A 89 -5.24 -7.27 4.76
CA LEU A 89 -6.61 -6.79 4.62
C LEU A 89 -7.01 -6.88 3.14
N ILE A 90 -7.82 -7.88 2.78
CA ILE A 90 -8.33 -8.05 1.42
C ILE A 90 -9.60 -7.20 1.28
N PHE A 91 -9.54 -6.13 0.51
CA PHE A 91 -10.69 -5.28 0.21
C PHE A 91 -11.43 -5.84 -1.01
N ASN A 92 -12.70 -6.22 -0.82
CA ASN A 92 -13.54 -6.80 -1.86
C ASN A 92 -14.90 -6.11 -1.89
N ASN A 93 -14.99 -4.98 -2.61
CA ASN A 93 -16.12 -4.05 -2.60
C ASN A 93 -16.45 -3.59 -1.18
N PHE A 94 -15.43 -3.09 -0.50
CA PHE A 94 -15.50 -2.59 0.85
C PHE A 94 -15.55 -1.07 0.86
N THR A 95 -16.56 -0.53 1.53
CA THR A 95 -16.68 0.90 1.81
C THR A 95 -16.60 1.13 3.31
N ALA A 96 -15.81 2.13 3.73
CA ALA A 96 -15.78 2.54 5.13
C ALA A 96 -15.78 4.06 5.25
N SER A 97 -16.56 4.56 6.21
CA SER A 97 -16.54 5.96 6.60
C SER A 97 -16.40 6.10 8.11
N SER A 98 -15.70 7.14 8.55
CA SER A 98 -15.61 7.49 9.96
C SER A 98 -16.14 8.92 10.17
N ASN A 99 -16.85 9.13 11.27
CA ASN A 99 -17.39 10.45 11.64
C ASN A 99 -16.49 11.20 12.61
N THR A 100 -15.50 10.54 13.20
CA THR A 100 -14.69 11.09 14.30
C THR A 100 -13.19 10.85 14.16
N SER A 101 -12.75 10.06 13.17
CA SER A 101 -11.34 9.67 13.03
C SER A 101 -11.06 9.12 11.63
N ALA A 102 -9.94 8.40 11.45
CA ALA A 102 -9.63 7.57 10.30
C ALA A 102 -10.57 6.37 10.22
N PRO A 103 -11.06 5.96 9.05
CA PRO A 103 -11.76 4.67 8.87
C PRO A 103 -10.81 3.47 8.95
N LEU A 104 -9.50 3.64 8.68
CA LEU A 104 -8.48 2.61 8.84
C LEU A 104 -7.25 3.14 9.58
N TYR A 105 -6.96 2.53 10.72
CA TYR A 105 -5.80 2.83 11.55
C TYR A 105 -4.99 1.57 11.85
N ILE A 106 -3.80 1.46 11.27
CA ILE A 106 -2.80 0.43 11.62
C ILE A 106 -1.95 1.02 12.77
N GLU A 107 -2.30 0.66 14.01
CA GLU A 107 -1.61 1.12 15.21
C GLU A 107 -0.31 0.36 15.43
N SER A 108 -0.35 -0.97 15.20
CA SER A 108 0.86 -1.81 15.29
C SER A 108 0.72 -3.10 14.48
N ALA A 109 1.80 -3.47 13.77
CA ALA A 109 2.02 -4.74 13.10
C ALA A 109 3.52 -4.86 12.78
N ASP A 110 4.02 -6.04 12.35
CA ASP A 110 5.29 -6.12 11.63
C ASP A 110 5.15 -5.43 10.26
N LYS A 111 4.06 -5.76 9.57
CA LYS A 111 3.68 -5.19 8.28
C LYS A 111 2.18 -5.33 8.05
N CYS A 112 1.56 -4.32 7.44
CA CYS A 112 0.18 -4.42 6.94
C CYS A 112 0.15 -4.39 5.41
N VAL A 113 -0.64 -5.28 4.83
CA VAL A 113 -0.89 -5.32 3.39
C VAL A 113 -2.37 -5.07 3.14
N ILE A 114 -2.71 -4.07 2.35
CA ILE A 114 -4.04 -3.89 1.77
C ILE A 114 -4.01 -4.53 0.38
N PHE A 115 -4.74 -5.63 0.21
CA PHE A 115 -4.88 -6.31 -1.08
C PHE A 115 -6.22 -5.97 -1.70
N LEU A 116 -6.20 -5.37 -2.88
CA LEU A 116 -7.41 -4.99 -3.62
C LEU A 116 -7.83 -6.16 -4.51
N ALA A 117 -8.94 -6.81 -4.19
CA ALA A 117 -9.43 -7.93 -4.95
C ALA A 117 -9.70 -7.54 -6.42
N ALA A 118 -9.49 -8.46 -7.34
CA ALA A 118 -9.61 -8.20 -8.77
C ALA A 118 -11.03 -7.68 -9.12
N GLY A 119 -11.08 -6.53 -9.81
CA GLY A 119 -12.33 -5.89 -10.23
C GLY A 119 -13.13 -5.25 -9.10
N SER A 120 -12.65 -5.29 -7.85
CA SER A 120 -13.31 -4.60 -6.74
C SER A 120 -13.12 -3.09 -6.81
N VAL A 121 -14.10 -2.36 -6.31
CA VAL A 121 -14.04 -0.92 -6.07
C VAL A 121 -14.27 -0.66 -4.60
N ASN A 122 -13.28 -0.08 -3.95
CA ASN A 122 -13.26 0.15 -2.51
C ASN A 122 -13.15 1.63 -2.21
N THR A 123 -13.79 2.10 -1.13
CA THR A 123 -13.78 3.52 -0.78
C THR A 123 -13.63 3.72 0.72
N LEU A 124 -12.67 4.53 1.12
CA LEU A 124 -12.49 4.97 2.49
C LEU A 124 -12.64 6.49 2.57
N THR A 125 -13.39 6.95 3.58
CA THR A 125 -13.66 8.38 3.81
C THR A 125 -13.50 8.68 5.29
N ASP A 126 -12.64 9.61 5.64
CA ASP A 126 -12.44 10.02 7.03
C ASP A 126 -13.34 11.19 7.45
N ALA A 127 -13.31 11.47 8.75
CA ALA A 127 -13.97 12.64 9.32
C ALA A 127 -13.26 13.94 8.91
N THR A 128 -14.00 15.03 8.84
CA THR A 128 -13.45 16.38 8.66
C THR A 128 -12.79 16.94 9.93
N LEU A 129 -13.09 16.36 11.09
CA LEU A 129 -12.50 16.69 12.38
C LEU A 129 -12.29 15.43 13.20
N TYR A 130 -11.05 15.22 13.65
CA TYR A 130 -10.73 14.06 14.47
C TYR A 130 -10.94 14.34 15.96
N GLN A 131 -11.46 13.33 16.66
CA GLN A 131 -11.67 13.35 18.10
C GLN A 131 -10.70 12.35 18.74
N TYR A 132 -9.66 12.87 19.36
CA TYR A 132 -8.70 12.04 20.09
C TYR A 132 -9.16 11.80 21.52
N ALA A 133 -8.97 10.57 22.02
CA ALA A 133 -9.28 10.24 23.40
C ALA A 133 -8.43 11.05 24.39
N ASN A 134 -7.16 11.28 24.02
CA ASN A 134 -6.26 12.20 24.72
C ASN A 134 -5.99 13.39 23.78
N PRO A 135 -6.27 14.64 24.21
CA PRO A 135 -6.02 15.84 23.39
C PRO A 135 -4.55 16.07 23.01
N ALA A 136 -3.60 15.39 23.66
CA ALA A 136 -2.19 15.44 23.30
C ALA A 136 -1.83 14.48 22.15
N ASP A 137 -2.74 13.59 21.76
CA ASP A 137 -2.51 12.67 20.66
C ASP A 137 -2.65 13.42 19.32
N ASP A 138 -1.81 13.04 18.37
CA ASP A 138 -1.82 13.57 17.01
C ASP A 138 -1.95 12.47 15.95
N LYS A 139 -2.20 11.23 16.36
CA LYS A 139 -2.38 10.06 15.49
C LYS A 139 -3.65 9.28 15.85
N PRO A 140 -4.32 8.70 14.81
CA PRO A 140 -4.01 8.80 13.38
C PRO A 140 -4.21 10.23 12.84
N ASN A 141 -3.55 10.59 11.74
CA ASN A 141 -3.73 11.88 11.06
C ASN A 141 -3.84 11.74 9.53
N ALA A 142 -4.44 10.67 9.09
CA ALA A 142 -4.72 10.39 7.68
C ALA A 142 -5.96 9.50 7.57
N CYS A 143 -6.62 9.51 6.43
CA CYS A 143 -7.75 8.63 6.15
C CYS A 143 -7.34 7.15 6.24
N ILE A 144 -6.18 6.79 5.69
CA ILE A 144 -5.47 5.55 5.99
C ILE A 144 -4.18 5.93 6.71
N TYR A 145 -4.07 5.53 7.97
CA TYR A 145 -2.85 5.77 8.74
C TYR A 145 -2.20 4.47 9.19
N SER A 146 -0.89 4.36 8.96
CA SER A 146 -0.08 3.25 9.46
C SER A 146 1.12 3.75 10.28
N SER A 147 1.30 3.14 11.45
CA SER A 147 2.49 3.33 12.30
C SER A 147 3.67 2.43 11.88
N ASP A 148 3.41 1.45 11.03
CA ASP A 148 4.39 0.46 10.57
C ASP A 148 4.30 0.33 9.04
N ASP A 149 5.12 -0.51 8.41
CA ASP A 149 5.16 -0.67 6.96
C ASP A 149 3.78 -0.96 6.36
N LEU A 150 3.45 -0.24 5.30
CA LEU A 150 2.19 -0.39 4.58
C LEU A 150 2.43 -0.70 3.11
N THR A 151 1.83 -1.77 2.62
CA THR A 151 1.78 -2.07 1.19
C THR A 151 0.33 -2.06 0.70
N ILE A 152 0.04 -1.33 -0.38
CA ILE A 152 -1.24 -1.36 -1.10
C ILE A 152 -0.99 -2.00 -2.45
N LYS A 153 -1.68 -3.13 -2.74
CA LYS A 153 -1.45 -3.88 -3.98
C LYS A 153 -2.72 -4.60 -4.45
N GLY A 154 -2.66 -5.17 -5.66
CA GLY A 154 -3.76 -5.95 -6.26
C GLY A 154 -4.41 -5.20 -7.42
N THR A 155 -5.27 -5.88 -8.22
CA THR A 155 -5.81 -5.33 -9.47
C THR A 155 -7.16 -4.64 -9.34
N GLY A 156 -7.61 -4.38 -8.10
CA GLY A 156 -8.80 -3.57 -7.80
C GLY A 156 -8.50 -2.07 -7.77
N THR A 157 -9.55 -1.31 -7.44
CA THR A 157 -9.50 0.15 -7.27
C THR A 157 -9.72 0.50 -5.81
N LEU A 158 -8.94 1.47 -5.30
CA LEU A 158 -9.13 2.08 -4.00
C LEU A 158 -9.28 3.60 -4.14
N ASN A 159 -10.39 4.12 -3.62
CA ASN A 159 -10.64 5.54 -3.47
C ASN A 159 -10.44 5.94 -2.01
N VAL A 160 -9.63 6.95 -1.75
CA VAL A 160 -9.33 7.47 -0.41
C VAL A 160 -9.69 8.95 -0.37
N ASN A 161 -10.70 9.29 0.41
CA ASN A 161 -11.17 10.65 0.59
C ASN A 161 -10.66 11.18 1.95
N GLY A 162 -9.49 11.80 1.96
CA GLY A 162 -8.90 12.45 3.13
C GLY A 162 -9.46 13.84 3.31
N ASN A 163 -10.28 14.05 4.35
CA ASN A 163 -10.97 15.33 4.63
C ASN A 163 -10.37 16.08 5.82
N TYR A 164 -9.53 15.42 6.63
CA TYR A 164 -8.95 16.03 7.84
C TYR A 164 -7.53 16.55 7.62
N ASN A 165 -6.62 15.69 7.20
CA ASN A 165 -5.21 16.02 7.05
C ASN A 165 -4.61 15.27 5.84
N ASN A 166 -3.91 14.15 6.03
CA ASN A 166 -3.38 13.40 4.89
C ASN A 166 -4.42 12.42 4.32
N GLY A 167 -4.35 12.13 3.04
CA GLY A 167 -5.11 11.04 2.45
C GLY A 167 -4.59 9.69 2.94
N ILE A 168 -3.31 9.42 2.69
CA ILE A 168 -2.59 8.24 3.21
C ILE A 168 -1.35 8.71 3.97
N GLY A 169 -1.19 8.24 5.21
CA GLY A 169 -0.03 8.50 6.05
C GLY A 169 0.59 7.20 6.55
N CYS A 170 1.88 7.02 6.30
CA CYS A 170 2.66 5.89 6.81
C CYS A 170 3.90 6.43 7.55
N LYS A 171 4.12 5.94 8.77
CA LYS A 171 5.28 6.35 9.56
C LYS A 171 6.59 5.76 9.04
N ASN A 172 6.51 4.59 8.41
CA ASN A 172 7.65 3.87 7.85
C ASN A 172 7.57 3.84 6.31
N ASP A 173 7.81 2.69 5.69
CA ASP A 173 7.79 2.51 4.24
C ASP A 173 6.35 2.35 3.71
N LEU A 174 5.98 3.19 2.74
CA LEU A 174 4.73 3.09 1.98
C LEU A 174 5.01 2.56 0.58
N ARG A 175 4.44 1.40 0.24
CA ARG A 175 4.57 0.80 -1.08
C ARG A 175 3.22 0.63 -1.77
N ILE A 176 3.10 1.12 -3.00
CA ILE A 176 1.89 1.07 -3.83
C ILE A 176 2.25 0.36 -5.13
N LYS A 177 1.59 -0.78 -5.41
CA LYS A 177 1.95 -1.56 -6.59
C LYS A 177 0.77 -2.31 -7.22
N ASP A 178 0.83 -2.46 -8.53
CA ASP A 178 -0.10 -3.27 -9.33
C ASP A 178 -1.59 -2.91 -9.12
N CYS A 179 -1.93 -1.65 -8.80
CA CYS A 179 -3.28 -1.24 -8.45
C CYS A 179 -3.72 0.08 -9.10
N THR A 180 -5.01 0.38 -8.99
CA THR A 180 -5.57 1.71 -9.26
C THR A 180 -5.89 2.40 -7.93
N LEU A 181 -5.32 3.58 -7.71
CA LEU A 181 -5.45 4.34 -6.47
C LEU A 181 -5.84 5.79 -6.77
N ASN A 182 -6.93 6.25 -6.19
CA ASN A 182 -7.37 7.64 -6.25
C ASN A 182 -7.38 8.20 -4.83
N VAL A 183 -6.64 9.27 -4.58
CA VAL A 183 -6.49 9.85 -3.23
C VAL A 183 -6.74 11.34 -3.26
N THR A 184 -7.52 11.81 -2.30
CA THR A 184 -7.58 13.22 -1.93
C THR A 184 -6.99 13.43 -0.53
N GLY A 185 -6.48 14.62 -0.28
CA GLY A 185 -5.94 15.02 1.03
C GLY A 185 -6.09 16.52 1.24
N VAL A 186 -5.91 16.98 2.48
CA VAL A 186 -5.92 18.40 2.84
C VAL A 186 -4.50 18.94 2.99
N ASN A 187 -3.63 18.21 3.69
CA ASN A 187 -2.21 18.52 3.83
C ASN A 187 -1.42 17.70 2.79
N ASN A 188 -0.76 16.60 3.14
CA ASN A 188 -0.15 15.77 2.09
C ASN A 188 -1.17 14.76 1.55
N ILE A 189 -1.19 14.55 0.23
CA ILE A 189 -2.10 13.57 -0.33
C ILE A 189 -1.62 12.17 0.01
N ILE A 190 -0.32 11.87 -0.23
CA ILE A 190 0.34 10.63 0.18
C ILE A 190 1.63 10.98 0.92
N LYS A 191 1.80 10.41 2.11
CA LYS A 191 3.02 10.55 2.91
C LYS A 191 3.52 9.20 3.42
N GLY A 192 4.78 8.89 3.14
CA GLY A 192 5.54 7.82 3.80
C GLY A 192 6.81 8.42 4.39
N ASN A 193 6.97 8.41 5.72
CA ASN A 193 8.11 9.12 6.31
C ASN A 193 9.44 8.52 5.84
N ASP A 194 9.57 7.19 5.88
CA ASP A 194 10.79 6.50 5.49
C ASP A 194 10.94 6.41 3.96
N SER A 195 9.87 6.04 3.28
CA SER A 195 9.85 6.03 1.81
C SER A 195 8.44 6.03 1.23
N VAL A 196 8.34 6.44 -0.04
CA VAL A 196 7.18 6.16 -0.90
C VAL A 196 7.67 5.50 -2.18
N GLU A 197 7.19 4.26 -2.44
CA GLU A 197 7.46 3.53 -3.67
C GLU A 197 6.17 3.30 -4.44
N ILE A 198 6.14 3.70 -5.72
CA ILE A 198 5.01 3.50 -6.63
C ILE A 198 5.49 2.68 -7.83
N GLU A 199 5.00 1.44 -7.95
CA GLU A 199 5.47 0.46 -8.91
C GLU A 199 4.29 -0.07 -9.74
N ASN A 200 4.35 0.01 -11.08
CA ASN A 200 3.32 -0.54 -11.99
C ASN A 200 1.88 -0.23 -11.56
N ALA A 201 1.63 0.97 -11.06
CA ALA A 201 0.33 1.41 -10.55
C ALA A 201 -0.20 2.61 -11.33
N THR A 202 -1.54 2.77 -11.34
CA THR A 202 -2.19 3.98 -11.81
C THR A 202 -2.69 4.77 -10.61
N VAL A 203 -2.11 5.94 -10.36
CA VAL A 203 -2.34 6.75 -9.16
C VAL A 203 -2.83 8.13 -9.57
N LYS A 204 -3.95 8.57 -8.98
CA LYS A 204 -4.48 9.94 -9.12
C LYS A 204 -4.51 10.62 -7.76
N LEU A 205 -3.87 11.77 -7.69
CA LEU A 205 -3.69 12.57 -6.48
C LEU A 205 -4.29 13.96 -6.70
N SER A 206 -5.20 14.38 -5.83
CA SER A 206 -5.83 15.70 -5.96
C SER A 206 -6.14 16.39 -4.63
N GLY A 207 -6.00 17.69 -4.60
CA GLY A 207 -6.10 18.53 -3.40
C GLY A 207 -4.75 18.59 -2.68
N GLY A 208 -4.76 18.78 -1.38
CA GLY A 208 -3.57 18.80 -0.53
C GLY A 208 -2.55 19.90 -0.84
N GLU A 209 -1.61 20.07 0.08
CA GLU A 209 -0.40 20.88 -0.13
C GLU A 209 0.55 20.07 -1.02
N ASP A 210 1.36 19.15 -0.45
CA ASP A 210 2.23 18.28 -1.24
C ASP A 210 1.48 17.03 -1.73
N ALA A 211 1.75 16.60 -2.98
CA ALA A 211 1.10 15.40 -3.47
C ALA A 211 1.75 14.13 -2.93
N ILE A 212 3.08 14.00 -3.03
CA ILE A 212 3.84 12.85 -2.53
C ILE A 212 4.99 13.36 -1.66
N LYS A 213 5.05 12.88 -0.41
CA LYS A 213 6.06 13.33 0.55
C LYS A 213 6.78 12.19 1.25
N SER A 214 8.12 12.34 1.42
CA SER A 214 8.95 11.51 2.30
C SER A 214 9.96 12.40 3.04
N ASP A 215 9.93 12.39 4.39
CA ASP A 215 10.61 13.42 5.18
C ASP A 215 11.56 12.90 6.29
N THR A 216 11.90 11.61 6.33
CA THR A 216 12.94 11.11 7.22
C THR A 216 14.30 11.66 6.79
N ALA A 217 14.95 12.42 7.67
CA ALA A 217 16.22 13.10 7.40
C ALA A 217 17.42 12.55 8.21
N ASP A 218 17.16 11.76 9.25
CA ASP A 218 18.16 11.26 10.19
C ASP A 218 18.76 9.90 9.80
N ARG A 219 18.32 9.33 8.68
CA ARG A 219 18.77 8.04 8.15
C ARG A 219 19.11 8.14 6.67
N THR A 220 20.31 7.75 6.30
CA THR A 220 20.83 7.87 4.93
C THR A 220 20.21 6.91 3.92
N ASP A 221 19.49 5.89 4.38
CA ASP A 221 18.78 4.89 3.59
C ASP A 221 17.26 5.14 3.49
N LYS A 222 16.78 6.27 4.01
CA LYS A 222 15.36 6.63 4.08
C LYS A 222 15.14 8.06 3.55
N GLY A 223 13.91 8.53 3.58
CA GLY A 223 13.56 9.86 3.06
C GLY A 223 13.58 9.91 1.53
N TYR A 224 13.23 8.81 0.85
CA TYR A 224 13.25 8.73 -0.61
C TYR A 224 11.88 8.46 -1.22
N ILE A 225 11.74 8.83 -2.50
CA ILE A 225 10.59 8.52 -3.33
C ILE A 225 11.08 7.83 -4.60
N LEU A 226 10.44 6.68 -4.94
CA LEU A 226 10.71 5.91 -6.14
C LEU A 226 9.43 5.72 -6.94
N ILE A 227 9.40 6.14 -8.21
CA ILE A 227 8.35 5.87 -9.17
C ILE A 227 8.96 5.03 -10.29
N SER A 228 8.49 3.79 -10.45
CA SER A 228 9.14 2.77 -11.28
C SER A 228 8.19 1.87 -12.04
N SER A 229 8.76 1.01 -12.89
CA SER A 229 8.06 -0.09 -13.57
C SER A 229 6.84 0.35 -14.40
N GLY A 230 6.91 1.52 -15.04
CA GLY A 230 5.83 2.03 -15.89
C GLY A 230 4.62 2.59 -15.13
N ALA A 231 4.80 2.98 -13.87
CA ALA A 231 3.77 3.63 -13.09
C ALA A 231 3.25 4.91 -13.76
N LYS A 232 1.94 5.16 -13.59
CA LYS A 232 1.27 6.36 -14.12
C LYS A 232 0.72 7.16 -12.94
N VAL A 233 1.20 8.37 -12.76
CA VAL A 233 0.82 9.25 -11.65
C VAL A 233 0.28 10.56 -12.21
N GLU A 234 -0.97 10.88 -11.88
CA GLU A 234 -1.61 12.16 -12.19
C GLU A 234 -1.72 12.98 -10.91
N ILE A 235 -1.17 14.20 -10.90
CA ILE A 235 -1.06 15.07 -9.74
C ILE A 235 -1.77 16.39 -9.98
N ASN A 236 -2.59 16.82 -9.00
CA ASN A 236 -3.11 18.16 -8.92
C ASN A 236 -3.06 18.61 -7.46
N CYS A 237 -2.06 19.39 -7.07
CA CYS A 237 -1.81 19.82 -5.70
C CYS A 237 -1.54 21.33 -5.59
N LEU A 238 -1.56 21.84 -4.36
CA LEU A 238 -1.45 23.27 -4.08
C LEU A 238 0.00 23.72 -3.83
N ASP A 239 0.91 22.80 -3.48
CA ASP A 239 2.32 23.07 -3.23
C ASP A 239 3.17 22.09 -4.06
N ASP A 240 4.12 21.35 -3.49
CA ASP A 240 5.05 20.53 -4.24
C ASP A 240 4.42 19.25 -4.79
N ALA A 241 4.74 18.92 -6.05
CA ALA A 241 4.25 17.67 -6.62
C ALA A 241 4.92 16.46 -5.97
N ILE A 242 6.25 16.48 -5.79
CA ILE A 242 7.03 15.41 -5.15
C ILE A 242 8.09 16.04 -4.26
N GLN A 243 8.02 15.76 -2.95
CA GLN A 243 8.96 16.27 -1.97
C GLN A 243 9.64 15.14 -1.21
N ALA A 244 10.97 15.10 -1.21
CA ALA A 244 11.76 14.12 -0.46
C ALA A 244 12.97 14.77 0.21
N THR A 245 13.49 14.17 1.30
CA THR A 245 14.68 14.69 2.00
C THR A 245 15.97 14.13 1.44
N MET A 246 15.98 12.89 0.94
CA MET A 246 17.21 12.20 0.51
C MET A 246 17.29 12.00 -0.99
N SER A 247 16.24 11.46 -1.62
CA SER A 247 16.26 11.31 -3.07
C SER A 247 14.86 11.17 -3.68
N ILE A 248 14.75 11.60 -4.95
CA ILE A 248 13.61 11.35 -5.82
C ILE A 248 14.13 10.62 -7.05
N THR A 249 13.53 9.47 -7.36
CA THR A 249 13.83 8.71 -8.58
C THR A 249 12.52 8.48 -9.34
N VAL A 250 12.50 8.88 -10.62
CA VAL A 250 11.44 8.57 -11.57
C VAL A 250 12.06 7.87 -12.76
N GLU A 251 11.77 6.58 -12.90
CA GLU A 251 12.38 5.75 -13.95
C GLU A 251 11.78 6.02 -15.33
N ALA A 252 12.57 5.76 -16.36
CA ALA A 252 12.11 5.77 -17.75
C ALA A 252 10.92 4.82 -17.97
N GLY A 253 9.97 5.24 -18.79
CA GLY A 253 8.73 4.50 -19.04
C GLY A 253 7.61 4.75 -18.02
N CYS A 254 7.88 5.47 -16.93
CA CYS A 254 6.85 6.04 -16.06
C CYS A 254 6.23 7.29 -16.69
N THR A 255 5.09 7.72 -16.17
CA THR A 255 4.44 8.96 -16.56
C THR A 255 3.94 9.69 -15.31
N VAL A 256 4.42 10.91 -15.10
CA VAL A 256 3.98 11.79 -14.01
C VAL A 256 3.47 13.07 -14.65
N THR A 257 2.16 13.31 -14.56
CA THR A 257 1.46 14.39 -15.25
C THR A 257 0.65 15.24 -14.29
N GLY A 258 0.33 16.47 -14.67
CA GLY A 258 -0.63 17.30 -13.94
C GLY A 258 -0.12 18.69 -13.61
N ASN A 259 -0.56 19.21 -12.46
CA ASN A 259 -0.25 20.57 -12.04
C ASN A 259 0.09 20.62 -10.55
N CYS A 260 1.00 21.52 -10.18
CA CYS A 260 1.31 21.83 -8.79
C CYS A 260 1.45 23.36 -8.58
N GLY A 261 1.23 23.81 -7.36
CA GLY A 261 1.42 25.22 -7.00
C GLY A 261 2.86 25.58 -6.73
N GLY A 262 3.62 24.65 -6.15
CA GLY A 262 5.02 24.77 -5.79
C GLY A 262 5.98 24.13 -6.80
N ASP A 263 7.02 23.46 -6.30
CA ASP A 263 8.01 22.80 -7.15
C ASP A 263 7.51 21.46 -7.69
N THR A 264 7.92 21.12 -8.92
CA THR A 264 7.63 19.80 -9.50
C THR A 264 8.38 18.70 -8.76
N LEU A 265 9.63 18.96 -8.38
CA LEU A 265 10.51 18.08 -7.61
C LEU A 265 11.26 18.91 -6.56
N ASN A 266 10.94 18.72 -5.29
CA ASN A 266 11.61 19.39 -4.17
C ASN A 266 12.44 18.36 -3.39
N CYS A 267 13.76 18.38 -3.54
CA CYS A 267 14.67 17.50 -2.83
C CYS A 267 16.05 18.14 -2.66
N PRO A 268 16.53 18.36 -1.42
CA PRO A 268 17.90 18.83 -1.18
C PRO A 268 18.97 17.77 -1.49
N GLY A 269 18.58 16.51 -1.61
CA GLY A 269 19.46 15.39 -1.92
C GLY A 269 19.58 15.12 -3.43
N THR A 270 19.43 13.87 -3.83
CA THR A 270 19.63 13.45 -5.23
C THR A 270 18.31 13.39 -5.99
N ILE A 271 18.26 13.97 -7.19
CA ILE A 271 17.14 13.83 -8.11
C ILE A 271 17.61 13.08 -9.36
N ASN A 272 17.00 11.92 -9.62
CA ASN A 272 17.20 11.07 -10.78
C ASN A 272 15.84 10.88 -11.48
N ALA A 273 15.36 11.88 -12.19
CA ALA A 273 14.07 11.80 -12.90
C ALA A 273 14.32 11.78 -14.40
N ASP A 274 13.69 10.82 -15.09
CA ASP A 274 13.64 10.80 -16.55
C ASP A 274 12.77 11.97 -17.05
N GLU A 275 13.36 12.87 -17.85
CA GLU A 275 12.68 14.08 -18.33
C GLU A 275 11.42 13.76 -19.15
N ALA A 276 11.43 12.67 -19.93
CA ALA A 276 10.28 12.27 -20.73
C ALA A 276 9.12 11.74 -19.88
N ALA A 277 9.41 11.26 -18.67
CA ALA A 277 8.41 10.80 -17.70
C ALA A 277 7.68 11.97 -17.02
N MET A 278 8.31 13.15 -16.93
CA MET A 278 7.82 14.30 -16.17
C MET A 278 7.08 15.30 -17.06
N GLN A 279 5.77 15.42 -16.87
CA GLN A 279 4.89 16.34 -17.62
C GLN A 279 4.00 17.10 -16.61
N ILE A 280 4.63 17.72 -15.62
CA ILE A 280 3.95 18.53 -14.60
C ILE A 280 4.17 20.01 -14.90
N THR A 281 3.11 20.79 -14.80
CA THR A 281 3.16 22.25 -14.85
C THR A 281 3.18 22.80 -13.44
N SER A 282 4.23 23.55 -13.10
CA SER A 282 4.35 24.27 -11.84
C SER A 282 3.87 25.72 -12.01
N ALA A 283 3.15 26.23 -11.01
CA ALA A 283 2.77 27.64 -11.00
C ALA A 283 3.94 28.57 -10.66
N THR A 284 5.01 28.04 -10.04
CA THR A 284 6.21 28.80 -9.63
C THR A 284 7.31 28.79 -10.69
N GLN A 285 7.29 27.84 -11.63
CA GLN A 285 8.28 27.77 -12.71
C GLN A 285 7.71 28.46 -13.97
N PRO A 286 8.44 29.47 -14.54
CA PRO A 286 8.04 30.15 -15.77
C PRO A 286 8.17 29.27 -17.02
#